data_d1d2121508517b5f12ec4fbfbe809edd
#
_entry.id   d1d2121508517b5f12ec4fbfbe809edd
#
_cell.length_a   1.000
_cell.length_b   1.000
_cell.length_c   1.000
_cell.angle_alpha   90.00
_cell.angle_beta   90.00
_cell.angle_gamma   90.00
#
_symmetry.space_group_name_H-M   'P 1'
#
loop_
_entity.id
_entity.type
_entity.pdbx_description
1 polymer ?
#
loop_
_entity_poly.entity_id
_entity_poly.type
_entity_poly.pdbx_seq_one_letter_code
_entity_poly.pdbx_strand_id
1 'polypeptide(L)'
;MHLVQAMDAVPEMRGVLCLFEGVCTGAADGYARIAGKPAITVLHLGPGLGNGIANLHNARRAATPIINLVGNHATCHVPHDAPLTSDIETLAKNVSTWIKSDSTAGSLAADGMVALAKTQSPSHGSDGSTATLIIPAEACWGEAPDIATVVQPEPPAVVEAERIQSVAKALGPASMLLLDKGALTVESRMLAAQVAHKMGCRVSMSTFPARVDSGPGHPVVERLPYFPEDVLRAMDGVEHLVLVGAEQPVSFFAYPNQDSVLVPENCIVDRLVGAHENVTQALKDLCDAVDATSTQPMTYIKESLPVLQGKLSVRAVANVVAQHMPENSILCGDSGGGAAVLGPAQVSKAHTWLNLTGGSIGQGGPAAVGAAIAAPDRQVFALLGDGASMYTNQALWTQAREGLNVITVIFNNQIYGILETEYLRLGVNEVGEHAAQLFNLASPAIDFVKLAESMGVPGARADTIESFEAALLGALDRGGPSLIEAMV
;
A
#
# COMPACT_ATOMS: atom_id res chain seq x y z
N MET A 1 28.27 -5.05 7.86
CA MET A 1 28.32 -5.83 9.13
C MET A 1 28.37 -4.94 10.36
N HIS A 2 29.04 -3.78 10.36
CA HIS A 2 29.12 -2.87 11.53
C HIS A 2 27.73 -2.40 12.01
N LEU A 3 26.81 -2.05 11.07
CA LEU A 3 25.41 -1.71 11.45
C LEU A 3 24.70 -2.87 12.15
N VAL A 4 24.89 -4.11 11.66
CA VAL A 4 24.31 -5.31 12.29
C VAL A 4 24.90 -5.54 13.69
N GLN A 5 26.21 -5.37 13.83
CA GLN A 5 26.88 -5.44 15.14
C GLN A 5 26.35 -4.38 16.12
N ALA A 6 26.09 -3.15 15.63
CA ALA A 6 25.58 -2.06 16.46
C ALA A 6 24.18 -2.35 17.03
N MET A 7 23.38 -3.20 16.36
CA MET A 7 22.07 -3.61 16.88
C MET A 7 22.16 -4.38 18.20
N ASP A 8 23.25 -5.10 18.46
CA ASP A 8 23.46 -5.80 19.74
C ASP A 8 23.59 -4.80 20.92
N ALA A 9 24.02 -3.57 20.63
CA ALA A 9 24.13 -2.50 21.63
C ALA A 9 22.83 -1.70 21.84
N VAL A 10 21.82 -1.91 20.99
CA VAL A 10 20.52 -1.18 21.01
C VAL A 10 19.37 -2.19 20.96
N PRO A 11 19.09 -2.89 22.08
CA PRO A 11 18.10 -3.98 22.10
C PRO A 11 16.64 -3.52 21.80
N GLU A 12 16.36 -2.21 21.89
CA GLU A 12 15.07 -1.63 21.51
C GLU A 12 14.86 -1.64 20.00
N MET A 13 15.93 -1.79 19.19
CA MET A 13 15.86 -1.86 17.75
C MET A 13 15.75 -3.33 17.28
N ARG A 14 14.50 -3.78 17.04
CA ARG A 14 14.23 -5.13 16.55
C ARG A 14 14.69 -5.31 15.11
N GLY A 15 15.59 -6.28 14.87
CA GLY A 15 15.95 -6.73 13.52
C GLY A 15 15.02 -7.83 13.01
N VAL A 16 14.56 -7.72 11.78
CA VAL A 16 13.75 -8.73 11.09
C VAL A 16 14.48 -9.19 9.83
N LEU A 17 14.79 -10.49 9.75
CA LEU A 17 15.48 -11.05 8.60
C LEU A 17 14.48 -11.39 7.49
N CYS A 18 14.75 -10.90 6.29
CA CYS A 18 14.06 -11.25 5.05
C CYS A 18 15.02 -11.94 4.10
N LEU A 19 14.59 -12.99 3.40
CA LEU A 19 15.43 -13.76 2.46
C LEU A 19 15.58 -13.09 1.10
N PHE A 20 14.82 -12.03 0.84
CA PHE A 20 14.82 -11.25 -0.40
C PHE A 20 14.55 -9.79 -0.10
N GLU A 21 15.28 -8.86 -0.71
CA GLU A 21 15.13 -7.43 -0.42
C GLU A 21 13.76 -6.86 -0.81
N GLY A 22 13.09 -7.44 -1.80
CA GLY A 22 11.70 -7.11 -2.11
C GLY A 22 10.74 -7.42 -0.96
N VAL A 23 11.01 -8.49 -0.18
CA VAL A 23 10.28 -8.76 1.07
C VAL A 23 10.63 -7.73 2.13
N CYS A 24 11.90 -7.40 2.30
CA CYS A 24 12.36 -6.41 3.27
C CYS A 24 11.68 -5.05 3.06
N THR A 25 11.72 -4.52 1.84
CA THR A 25 11.16 -3.21 1.51
C THR A 25 9.63 -3.18 1.53
N GLY A 26 8.97 -4.27 1.12
CA GLY A 26 7.52 -4.41 1.24
C GLY A 26 7.04 -4.58 2.69
N ALA A 27 7.82 -5.26 3.53
CA ALA A 27 7.54 -5.34 4.97
C ALA A 27 7.71 -3.98 5.65
N ALA A 28 8.74 -3.22 5.28
CA ALA A 28 8.92 -1.85 5.75
C ALA A 28 7.72 -0.95 5.37
N ASP A 29 7.20 -1.10 4.15
CA ASP A 29 6.00 -0.40 3.68
C ASP A 29 4.77 -0.75 4.54
N GLY A 30 4.46 -2.04 4.71
CA GLY A 30 3.34 -2.49 5.53
C GLY A 30 3.44 -2.06 6.99
N TYR A 31 4.65 -2.17 7.58
CA TYR A 31 4.91 -1.72 8.95
C TYR A 31 4.63 -0.23 9.12
N ALA A 32 5.20 0.60 8.27
CA ALA A 32 5.08 2.04 8.42
C ALA A 32 3.64 2.54 8.20
N ARG A 33 2.90 1.95 7.27
CA ARG A 33 1.47 2.26 7.05
C ARG A 33 0.61 1.94 8.27
N ILE A 34 0.92 0.88 9.03
CA ILE A 34 0.15 0.50 10.23
C ILE A 34 0.65 1.22 11.46
N ALA A 35 1.98 1.26 11.68
CA ALA A 35 2.58 1.87 12.86
C ALA A 35 2.49 3.41 12.88
N GLY A 36 2.29 4.05 11.71
CA GLY A 36 2.30 5.51 11.60
C GLY A 36 3.65 6.16 11.89
N LYS A 37 4.73 5.39 11.76
CA LYS A 37 6.11 5.84 11.98
C LYS A 37 7.07 5.22 10.97
N PRO A 38 8.24 5.83 10.71
CA PRO A 38 9.20 5.31 9.73
C PRO A 38 9.69 3.90 10.05
N ALA A 39 9.83 3.09 8.99
CA ALA A 39 10.55 1.82 9.04
C ALA A 39 11.96 2.02 8.49
N ILE A 40 12.89 1.17 8.93
CA ILE A 40 14.29 1.18 8.46
C ILE A 40 14.56 -0.12 7.71
N THR A 41 15.18 -0.03 6.53
CA THR A 41 15.73 -1.18 5.80
C THR A 41 17.26 -1.12 5.79
N VAL A 42 17.91 -2.27 5.81
CA VAL A 42 19.36 -2.38 5.61
C VAL A 42 19.60 -3.21 4.35
N LEU A 43 20.13 -2.57 3.31
CA LEU A 43 20.29 -3.14 1.98
C LEU A 43 21.79 -3.23 1.60
N HIS A 44 22.14 -4.29 0.86
CA HIS A 44 23.52 -4.59 0.54
C HIS A 44 23.92 -4.05 -0.83
N LEU A 45 24.51 -2.86 -0.85
CA LEU A 45 25.01 -2.16 -2.04
C LEU A 45 23.92 -1.97 -3.13
N GLY A 46 24.35 -1.76 -4.37
CA GLY A 46 23.44 -1.58 -5.49
C GLY A 46 22.54 -2.78 -5.79
N PRO A 47 23.05 -4.02 -5.85
CA PRO A 47 22.20 -5.19 -6.05
C PRO A 47 21.12 -5.36 -4.99
N GLY A 48 21.42 -5.11 -3.70
CA GLY A 48 20.42 -5.17 -2.64
C GLY A 48 19.36 -4.09 -2.78
N LEU A 49 19.74 -2.85 -3.12
CA LEU A 49 18.76 -1.80 -3.43
C LEU A 49 17.95 -2.17 -4.69
N GLY A 50 18.63 -2.65 -5.74
CA GLY A 50 18.00 -3.07 -7.00
C GLY A 50 16.87 -4.10 -6.79
N ASN A 51 17.13 -5.14 -5.98
CA ASN A 51 16.12 -6.14 -5.61
C ASN A 51 14.93 -5.54 -4.82
N GLY A 52 15.16 -4.49 -4.06
CA GLY A 52 14.13 -3.82 -3.24
C GLY A 52 13.28 -2.78 -3.97
N ILE A 53 13.69 -2.33 -5.18
CA ILE A 53 13.09 -1.18 -5.87
C ILE A 53 11.59 -1.36 -6.15
N ALA A 54 11.14 -2.56 -6.49
CA ALA A 54 9.74 -2.81 -6.84
C ALA A 54 8.78 -2.41 -5.70
N ASN A 55 9.07 -2.82 -4.47
CA ASN A 55 8.25 -2.45 -3.32
C ASN A 55 8.56 -1.05 -2.77
N LEU A 56 9.77 -0.51 -2.98
CA LEU A 56 10.03 0.91 -2.74
C LEU A 56 9.25 1.82 -3.69
N HIS A 57 9.01 1.39 -4.94
CA HIS A 57 8.11 2.11 -5.86
C HIS A 57 6.69 2.15 -5.30
N ASN A 58 6.16 1.03 -4.80
CA ASN A 58 4.86 0.99 -4.13
C ASN A 58 4.81 1.92 -2.91
N ALA A 59 5.85 1.87 -2.05
CA ALA A 59 5.96 2.73 -0.87
C ALA A 59 6.02 4.22 -1.22
N ARG A 60 6.77 4.58 -2.28
CA ARG A 60 6.80 5.96 -2.79
C ARG A 60 5.41 6.44 -3.20
N ARG A 61 4.66 5.62 -3.95
CA ARG A 61 3.28 5.96 -4.38
C ARG A 61 2.31 6.07 -3.20
N ALA A 62 2.55 5.31 -2.14
CA ALA A 62 1.80 5.38 -0.88
C ALA A 62 2.20 6.55 0.02
N ALA A 63 3.27 7.27 -0.29
CA ALA A 63 3.93 8.23 0.59
C ALA A 63 4.30 7.61 1.95
N THR A 64 4.74 6.35 1.94
CA THR A 64 5.11 5.62 3.16
C THR A 64 6.50 6.07 3.65
N PRO A 65 6.66 6.42 4.93
CA PRO A 65 7.94 6.82 5.49
C PRO A 65 8.87 5.61 5.64
N ILE A 66 9.94 5.57 4.85
CA ILE A 66 10.97 4.51 4.89
C ILE A 66 12.36 5.15 4.85
N ILE A 67 13.26 4.68 5.70
CA ILE A 67 14.68 5.01 5.65
C ILE A 67 15.43 3.79 5.12
N ASN A 68 16.04 3.90 3.94
CA ASN A 68 16.92 2.87 3.42
C ASN A 68 18.36 3.18 3.83
N LEU A 69 18.98 2.28 4.59
CA LEU A 69 20.41 2.28 4.86
C LEU A 69 21.06 1.35 3.86
N VAL A 70 21.73 1.92 2.86
CA VAL A 70 22.39 1.16 1.80
C VAL A 70 23.89 1.20 2.02
N GLY A 71 24.49 0.06 2.37
CA GLY A 71 25.94 -0.05 2.47
C GLY A 71 26.60 0.17 1.11
N ASN A 72 27.78 0.83 1.09
CA ASN A 72 28.58 1.01 -0.11
C ASN A 72 30.03 0.60 0.16
N HIS A 73 30.80 0.44 -0.91
CA HIS A 73 32.23 0.30 -0.81
C HIS A 73 32.89 1.54 -0.15
N ALA A 74 34.08 1.36 0.43
CA ALA A 74 34.87 2.49 0.85
C ALA A 74 35.20 3.38 -0.35
N THR A 75 35.22 4.69 -0.13
CA THR A 75 35.46 5.69 -1.20
C THR A 75 36.78 5.41 -1.96
N CYS A 76 37.83 4.98 -1.25
CA CYS A 76 39.09 4.59 -1.88
C CYS A 76 39.00 3.30 -2.71
N HIS A 77 37.96 2.46 -2.49
CA HIS A 77 37.78 1.18 -3.20
C HIS A 77 36.93 1.31 -4.47
N VAL A 78 36.02 2.26 -4.51
CA VAL A 78 35.10 2.50 -5.66
C VAL A 78 35.81 2.62 -7.01
N PRO A 79 36.98 3.31 -7.14
CA PRO A 79 37.70 3.41 -8.42
C PRO A 79 38.24 2.09 -8.98
N HIS A 80 38.28 1.03 -8.19
CA HIS A 80 38.73 -0.29 -8.61
C HIS A 80 37.66 -1.16 -9.24
N ASP A 81 36.42 -0.67 -9.32
CA ASP A 81 35.25 -1.34 -9.93
C ASP A 81 35.13 -2.81 -9.49
N ALA A 82 35.11 -3.01 -8.16
CA ALA A 82 34.92 -4.32 -7.56
C ALA A 82 33.53 -4.91 -7.96
N PRO A 83 33.35 -6.24 -7.91
CA PRO A 83 32.15 -6.92 -8.45
C PRO A 83 30.78 -6.38 -8.00
N LEU A 84 30.67 -5.71 -6.85
CA LEU A 84 29.43 -5.12 -6.36
C LEU A 84 29.38 -3.60 -6.52
N THR A 85 30.38 -2.99 -7.16
CA THR A 85 30.38 -1.55 -7.45
C THR A 85 29.22 -1.21 -8.40
N SER A 86 28.44 -0.18 -8.05
CA SER A 86 27.31 0.28 -8.86
C SER A 86 26.97 1.73 -8.51
N ASP A 87 26.31 2.43 -9.44
CA ASP A 87 25.76 3.77 -9.21
C ASP A 87 24.50 3.67 -8.36
N ILE A 88 24.67 3.55 -7.04
CA ILE A 88 23.56 3.40 -6.06
C ILE A 88 22.71 4.67 -6.02
N GLU A 89 23.32 5.83 -6.21
CA GLU A 89 22.61 7.11 -6.15
C GLU A 89 21.58 7.22 -7.28
N THR A 90 21.93 6.86 -8.50
CA THR A 90 20.99 6.83 -9.64
C THR A 90 19.88 5.82 -9.42
N LEU A 91 20.16 4.63 -8.85
CA LEU A 91 19.12 3.68 -8.47
C LEU A 91 18.17 4.25 -7.43
N ALA A 92 18.69 4.92 -6.41
CA ALA A 92 17.87 5.50 -5.33
C ALA A 92 16.99 6.65 -5.79
N LYS A 93 17.39 7.44 -6.78
CA LYS A 93 16.64 8.62 -7.30
C LYS A 93 15.20 8.30 -7.71
N ASN A 94 14.95 7.09 -8.20
CA ASN A 94 13.61 6.71 -8.66
C ASN A 94 12.62 6.43 -7.52
N VAL A 95 13.11 6.18 -6.31
CA VAL A 95 12.29 5.72 -5.18
C VAL A 95 12.49 6.55 -3.90
N SER A 96 13.36 7.56 -3.93
CA SER A 96 13.68 8.37 -2.76
C SER A 96 13.52 9.86 -3.03
N THR A 97 12.96 10.58 -2.08
CA THR A 97 12.82 12.05 -2.10
C THR A 97 14.03 12.76 -1.52
N TRP A 98 14.81 12.04 -0.71
CA TRP A 98 16.05 12.54 -0.14
C TRP A 98 17.13 11.46 -0.19
N ILE A 99 18.33 11.82 -0.62
CA ILE A 99 19.48 10.92 -0.74
C ILE A 99 20.71 11.61 -0.17
N LYS A 100 21.51 10.86 0.58
CA LYS A 100 22.82 11.28 1.10
C LYS A 100 23.83 10.17 0.88
N SER A 101 24.97 10.47 0.28
CA SER A 101 25.98 9.48 -0.13
C SER A 101 27.40 9.74 0.39
N ASP A 102 27.62 10.85 1.07
CA ASP A 102 28.94 11.31 1.51
C ASP A 102 29.09 11.38 3.04
N SER A 103 28.33 10.55 3.78
CA SER A 103 28.43 10.48 5.24
C SER A 103 29.79 9.98 5.70
N THR A 104 30.30 10.60 6.77
CA THR A 104 31.53 10.18 7.47
C THR A 104 31.18 9.58 8.84
N ALA A 105 32.13 8.99 9.53
CA ALA A 105 31.93 8.54 10.91
C ALA A 105 31.45 9.68 11.82
N GLY A 106 31.90 10.90 11.57
CA GLY A 106 31.50 12.08 12.32
C GLY A 106 30.11 12.62 12.01
N SER A 107 29.57 12.36 10.80
CA SER A 107 28.29 12.92 10.37
C SER A 107 27.14 11.88 10.29
N LEU A 108 27.46 10.58 10.26
CA LEU A 108 26.48 9.52 9.98
C LEU A 108 25.25 9.55 10.88
N ALA A 109 25.44 9.76 12.19
CA ALA A 109 24.33 9.83 13.12
C ALA A 109 23.44 11.07 12.88
N ALA A 110 24.04 12.23 12.58
CA ALA A 110 23.32 13.46 12.24
C ALA A 110 22.57 13.33 10.91
N ASP A 111 23.21 12.72 9.89
CA ASP A 111 22.57 12.45 8.59
C ASP A 111 21.38 11.48 8.74
N GLY A 112 21.49 10.49 9.65
CA GLY A 112 20.36 9.62 10.05
C GLY A 112 19.19 10.38 10.66
N MET A 113 19.44 11.38 11.53
CA MET A 113 18.39 12.23 12.09
C MET A 113 17.73 13.12 11.01
N VAL A 114 18.51 13.62 10.04
CA VAL A 114 17.97 14.35 8.90
C VAL A 114 17.10 13.42 8.04
N ALA A 115 17.57 12.21 7.74
CA ALA A 115 16.78 11.21 7.00
C ALA A 115 15.44 10.93 7.69
N LEU A 116 15.45 10.75 9.02
CA LEU A 116 14.24 10.56 9.83
C LEU A 116 13.27 11.74 9.68
N ALA A 117 13.75 12.97 9.85
CA ALA A 117 12.93 14.17 9.70
C ALA A 117 12.34 14.28 8.28
N LYS A 118 13.14 14.00 7.23
CA LYS A 118 12.69 14.06 5.84
C LYS A 118 11.60 13.02 5.52
N THR A 119 11.62 11.84 6.12
CA THR A 119 10.54 10.86 5.94
C THR A 119 9.24 11.25 6.63
N GLN A 120 9.29 12.10 7.63
CA GLN A 120 8.12 12.56 8.41
C GLN A 120 7.63 13.95 7.97
N SER A 121 8.41 14.66 7.16
CA SER A 121 8.01 15.93 6.58
C SER A 121 7.01 15.72 5.44
N PRO A 122 6.07 16.66 5.23
CA PRO A 122 5.10 16.55 4.14
C PRO A 122 5.77 16.45 2.78
N SER A 123 5.30 15.54 1.94
CA SER A 123 5.82 15.33 0.58
C SER A 123 4.97 16.09 -0.45
N HIS A 124 5.60 16.53 -1.53
CA HIS A 124 4.90 17.16 -2.66
C HIS A 124 4.42 16.09 -3.65
N GLY A 125 3.11 16.08 -3.93
CA GLY A 125 2.51 15.25 -4.98
C GLY A 125 2.87 13.76 -4.88
N SER A 126 3.47 13.21 -5.92
CA SER A 126 3.85 11.80 -6.04
C SER A 126 5.27 11.48 -5.52
N ASP A 127 5.95 12.43 -4.89
CA ASP A 127 7.37 12.27 -4.51
C ASP A 127 7.60 11.21 -3.43
N GLY A 128 6.58 10.96 -2.59
CA GLY A 128 6.67 9.98 -1.52
C GLY A 128 7.35 10.50 -0.26
N SER A 129 7.71 9.61 0.65
CA SER A 129 8.35 9.91 1.94
C SER A 129 9.50 8.94 2.24
N THR A 130 10.24 8.51 1.22
CA THR A 130 11.36 7.59 1.36
C THR A 130 12.68 8.35 1.34
N ALA A 131 13.53 8.13 2.34
CA ALA A 131 14.89 8.64 2.41
C ALA A 131 15.90 7.50 2.22
N THR A 132 16.97 7.75 1.47
CA THR A 132 18.04 6.77 1.30
C THR A 132 19.39 7.36 1.75
N LEU A 133 20.01 6.69 2.71
CA LEU A 133 21.34 6.99 3.20
C LEU A 133 22.30 5.93 2.68
N ILE A 134 23.16 6.32 1.74
CA ILE A 134 24.19 5.48 1.16
C ILE A 134 25.45 5.63 2.02
N ILE A 135 25.86 4.54 2.67
CA ILE A 135 26.86 4.57 3.74
C ILE A 135 28.18 3.98 3.23
N PRO A 136 29.21 4.82 2.98
CA PRO A 136 30.55 4.33 2.65
C PRO A 136 31.09 3.48 3.81
N ALA A 137 31.82 2.40 3.48
CA ALA A 137 32.31 1.45 4.50
C ALA A 137 33.16 2.14 5.59
N GLU A 138 34.00 3.12 5.23
CA GLU A 138 34.84 3.89 6.16
C GLU A 138 34.05 4.75 7.16
N ALA A 139 32.80 5.11 6.85
CA ALA A 139 31.93 5.79 7.82
C ALA A 139 31.65 4.92 9.06
N CYS A 140 31.83 3.59 8.94
CA CYS A 140 31.67 2.65 10.03
C CYS A 140 32.98 2.23 10.69
N TRP A 141 34.16 2.75 10.26
CA TRP A 141 35.47 2.33 10.79
C TRP A 141 36.02 3.29 11.84
N GLY A 142 35.56 4.54 11.81
CA GLY A 142 36.02 5.59 12.71
C GLY A 142 35.22 5.67 14.00
N GLU A 143 35.72 6.47 14.94
CA GLU A 143 34.99 6.82 16.13
C GLU A 143 33.86 7.78 15.80
N ALA A 144 32.66 7.51 16.33
CA ALA A 144 31.54 8.42 16.21
C ALA A 144 31.61 9.48 17.33
N PRO A 145 31.20 10.72 17.06
CA PRO A 145 30.97 11.72 18.11
C PRO A 145 29.76 11.29 18.96
N ASP A 146 29.43 12.13 19.95
CA ASP A 146 28.25 11.95 20.79
C ASP A 146 26.95 11.74 20.00
N ILE A 147 25.90 11.31 20.70
CA ILE A 147 24.56 11.08 20.16
C ILE A 147 24.06 12.33 19.41
N ALA A 148 23.59 12.12 18.18
CA ALA A 148 23.09 13.21 17.35
C ALA A 148 21.80 13.82 17.92
N THR A 149 21.66 15.13 17.77
CA THR A 149 20.43 15.84 18.12
C THR A 149 19.28 15.47 17.18
N VAL A 150 18.10 15.24 17.75
CA VAL A 150 16.89 14.97 16.97
C VAL A 150 16.54 16.18 16.11
N VAL A 151 16.41 15.97 14.80
CA VAL A 151 15.91 16.97 13.84
C VAL A 151 14.39 16.86 13.79
N GLN A 152 13.70 17.99 13.99
CA GLN A 152 12.24 18.01 13.88
C GLN A 152 11.80 18.00 12.43
N PRO A 153 10.75 17.25 12.05
CA PRO A 153 10.18 17.30 10.72
C PRO A 153 9.55 18.69 10.45
N GLU A 154 9.49 19.06 9.20
CA GLU A 154 8.79 20.27 8.76
C GLU A 154 7.27 20.08 9.01
N PRO A 155 6.57 21.05 9.63
CA PRO A 155 5.12 20.95 9.80
C PRO A 155 4.41 21.13 8.44
N PRO A 156 3.22 20.50 8.26
CA PRO A 156 2.43 20.75 7.07
C PRO A 156 1.99 22.22 6.98
N ALA A 157 2.01 22.77 5.77
CA ALA A 157 1.59 24.15 5.52
C ALA A 157 0.08 24.33 5.79
N VAL A 158 -0.31 25.54 6.17
CA VAL A 158 -1.73 25.90 6.34
C VAL A 158 -2.29 26.37 5.01
N VAL A 159 -3.53 25.97 4.69
CA VAL A 159 -4.24 26.42 3.50
C VAL A 159 -4.79 27.83 3.73
N GLU A 160 -4.63 28.70 2.73
CA GLU A 160 -5.11 30.09 2.79
C GLU A 160 -6.65 30.13 2.86
N ALA A 161 -7.18 31.02 3.73
CA ALA A 161 -8.63 31.14 3.96
C ALA A 161 -9.41 31.48 2.69
N GLU A 162 -8.83 32.27 1.79
CA GLU A 162 -9.42 32.63 0.50
C GLU A 162 -9.68 31.40 -0.38
N ARG A 163 -8.76 30.40 -0.36
CA ARG A 163 -8.94 29.14 -1.09
C ARG A 163 -10.10 28.33 -0.52
N ILE A 164 -10.19 28.22 0.81
CA ILE A 164 -11.30 27.55 1.50
C ILE A 164 -12.64 28.19 1.12
N GLN A 165 -12.72 29.52 1.18
CA GLN A 165 -13.94 30.26 0.83
C GLN A 165 -14.32 30.15 -0.64
N SER A 166 -13.32 30.13 -1.53
CA SER A 166 -13.54 29.94 -2.98
C SER A 166 -14.16 28.58 -3.26
N VAL A 167 -13.58 27.52 -2.71
CA VAL A 167 -14.10 26.16 -2.86
C VAL A 167 -15.49 26.04 -2.23
N ALA A 168 -15.69 26.56 -1.02
CA ALA A 168 -16.99 26.52 -0.32
C ALA A 168 -18.12 27.13 -1.15
N LYS A 169 -17.86 28.24 -1.86
CA LYS A 169 -18.84 28.92 -2.73
C LYS A 169 -19.13 28.15 -4.02
N ALA A 170 -18.15 27.39 -4.53
CA ALA A 170 -18.27 26.65 -5.78
C ALA A 170 -18.91 25.27 -5.60
N LEU A 171 -18.92 24.71 -4.37
CA LEU A 171 -19.50 23.39 -4.09
C LEU A 171 -21.02 23.36 -4.33
N GLY A 172 -21.48 22.30 -4.97
CA GLY A 172 -22.89 22.03 -5.24
C GLY A 172 -23.13 20.61 -5.75
N PRO A 173 -24.36 20.27 -6.15
CA PRO A 173 -24.74 18.89 -6.53
C PRO A 173 -23.93 18.29 -7.69
N ALA A 174 -23.40 19.13 -8.60
CA ALA A 174 -22.54 18.71 -9.70
C ALA A 174 -21.05 18.66 -9.30
N SER A 175 -20.72 18.85 -8.01
CA SER A 175 -19.33 18.76 -7.51
C SER A 175 -18.99 17.36 -7.02
N MET A 176 -17.68 17.01 -7.04
CA MET A 176 -17.11 15.81 -6.41
C MET A 176 -15.87 16.18 -5.63
N LEU A 177 -15.79 15.74 -4.36
CA LEU A 177 -14.55 15.74 -3.58
C LEU A 177 -13.78 14.44 -3.87
N LEU A 178 -12.56 14.54 -4.35
CA LEU A 178 -11.67 13.39 -4.56
C LEU A 178 -10.59 13.37 -3.48
N LEU A 179 -10.58 12.30 -2.67
CA LEU A 179 -9.74 12.16 -1.50
C LEU A 179 -8.54 11.24 -1.77
N ASP A 180 -7.36 11.62 -1.26
CA ASP A 180 -6.20 10.73 -1.19
C ASP A 180 -5.27 11.11 -0.03
N LYS A 181 -4.27 10.27 0.26
CA LYS A 181 -3.21 10.50 1.27
C LYS A 181 -3.78 10.92 2.64
N GLY A 182 -3.45 12.10 3.15
CA GLY A 182 -3.94 12.62 4.43
C GLY A 182 -5.47 12.73 4.55
N ALA A 183 -6.19 12.81 3.41
CA ALA A 183 -7.64 12.81 3.38
C ALA A 183 -8.27 11.42 3.65
N LEU A 184 -7.47 10.36 3.68
CA LEU A 184 -7.96 8.99 3.89
C LEU A 184 -8.05 8.59 5.36
N THR A 185 -7.62 9.41 6.31
CA THR A 185 -7.85 9.16 7.75
C THR A 185 -9.37 9.11 8.03
N VAL A 186 -9.77 8.39 9.07
CA VAL A 186 -11.20 8.29 9.44
C VAL A 186 -11.80 9.67 9.68
N GLU A 187 -11.07 10.54 10.42
CA GLU A 187 -11.48 11.92 10.69
C GLU A 187 -11.66 12.72 9.40
N SER A 188 -10.66 12.73 8.52
CA SER A 188 -10.72 13.50 7.27
C SER A 188 -11.84 13.02 6.35
N ARG A 189 -12.05 11.69 6.23
CA ARG A 189 -13.16 11.13 5.43
C ARG A 189 -14.52 11.46 6.02
N MET A 190 -14.64 11.49 7.35
CA MET A 190 -15.88 11.90 8.02
C MET A 190 -16.20 13.36 7.71
N LEU A 191 -15.22 14.27 7.83
CA LEU A 191 -15.37 15.68 7.51
C LEU A 191 -15.77 15.89 6.03
N ALA A 192 -15.08 15.22 5.10
CA ALA A 192 -15.40 15.28 3.69
C ALA A 192 -16.83 14.76 3.39
N ALA A 193 -17.25 13.69 4.04
CA ALA A 193 -18.59 13.13 3.90
C ALA A 193 -19.68 14.07 4.50
N GLN A 194 -19.37 14.77 5.59
CA GLN A 194 -20.26 15.82 6.15
C GLN A 194 -20.46 16.97 5.16
N VAL A 195 -19.36 17.47 4.58
CA VAL A 195 -19.42 18.50 3.52
C VAL A 195 -20.22 18.00 2.32
N ALA A 196 -19.92 16.79 1.83
CA ALA A 196 -20.60 16.21 0.68
C ALA A 196 -22.12 16.08 0.92
N HIS A 197 -22.52 15.58 2.09
CA HIS A 197 -23.93 15.44 2.46
C HIS A 197 -24.63 16.81 2.56
N LYS A 198 -23.99 17.80 3.19
CA LYS A 198 -24.54 19.17 3.34
C LYS A 198 -24.75 19.86 2.01
N MET A 199 -23.76 19.75 1.10
CA MET A 199 -23.76 20.45 -0.19
C MET A 199 -24.48 19.64 -1.29
N GLY A 200 -24.86 18.39 -1.01
CA GLY A 200 -25.45 17.48 -1.99
C GLY A 200 -24.45 17.02 -3.07
N CYS A 201 -23.16 17.16 -2.84
CA CYS A 201 -22.12 16.76 -3.77
C CYS A 201 -21.66 15.32 -3.53
N ARG A 202 -20.88 14.78 -4.48
CA ARG A 202 -20.29 13.44 -4.36
C ARG A 202 -18.96 13.49 -3.60
N VAL A 203 -18.58 12.36 -3.00
CA VAL A 203 -17.27 12.15 -2.40
C VAL A 203 -16.75 10.78 -2.82
N SER A 204 -15.50 10.72 -3.29
CA SER A 204 -14.81 9.49 -3.68
C SER A 204 -13.34 9.52 -3.23
N MET A 205 -12.70 8.36 -3.18
CA MET A 205 -11.26 8.27 -2.99
C MET A 205 -10.57 7.79 -4.27
N SER A 206 -9.27 8.04 -4.39
CA SER A 206 -8.45 7.60 -5.52
C SER A 206 -8.54 6.08 -5.76
N THR A 207 -8.19 5.64 -6.96
CA THR A 207 -8.24 4.21 -7.36
C THR A 207 -7.33 3.33 -6.50
N PHE A 208 -6.19 3.86 -6.03
CA PHE A 208 -5.18 3.12 -5.28
C PHE A 208 -4.86 3.78 -3.93
N PRO A 209 -5.84 3.89 -3.01
CA PRO A 209 -5.61 4.47 -1.69
C PRO A 209 -4.64 3.60 -0.89
N ALA A 210 -3.67 4.23 -0.21
CA ALA A 210 -2.60 3.49 0.47
C ALA A 210 -3.11 2.68 1.68
N ARG A 211 -3.98 3.31 2.49
CA ARG A 211 -4.59 2.73 3.68
C ARG A 211 -6.00 3.27 3.85
N VAL A 212 -6.93 2.37 4.12
CA VAL A 212 -8.32 2.74 4.43
C VAL A 212 -8.80 1.93 5.62
N ASP A 213 -9.15 2.61 6.71
CA ASP A 213 -9.87 2.00 7.84
C ASP A 213 -11.37 2.06 7.52
N SER A 214 -12.06 0.93 7.47
CA SER A 214 -13.45 0.81 7.01
C SER A 214 -14.25 -0.18 7.84
N GLY A 215 -15.54 -0.28 7.57
CA GLY A 215 -16.49 -1.15 8.27
C GLY A 215 -17.72 -0.41 8.78
N PRO A 216 -18.64 -1.08 9.49
CA PRO A 216 -19.82 -0.46 10.05
C PRO A 216 -19.49 0.77 10.89
N GLY A 217 -20.23 1.87 10.68
CA GLY A 217 -20.00 3.16 11.34
C GLY A 217 -19.00 4.09 10.66
N HIS A 218 -18.21 3.60 9.69
CA HIS A 218 -17.32 4.45 8.90
C HIS A 218 -18.10 5.16 7.77
N PRO A 219 -17.65 6.35 7.32
CA PRO A 219 -18.33 7.09 6.26
C PRO A 219 -18.27 6.31 4.94
N VAL A 220 -19.36 6.35 4.18
CA VAL A 220 -19.42 5.76 2.84
C VAL A 220 -18.66 6.68 1.89
N VAL A 221 -17.47 6.25 1.51
CA VAL A 221 -16.63 6.90 0.51
C VAL A 221 -16.14 5.82 -0.45
N GLU A 222 -16.68 5.83 -1.66
CA GLU A 222 -16.36 4.83 -2.66
C GLU A 222 -15.02 5.14 -3.34
N ARG A 223 -14.34 4.08 -3.76
CA ARG A 223 -13.09 4.18 -4.51
C ARG A 223 -13.39 4.34 -6.00
N LEU A 224 -12.66 5.21 -6.70
CA LEU A 224 -12.71 5.24 -8.16
C LEU A 224 -12.31 3.85 -8.73
N PRO A 225 -13.02 3.37 -9.77
CA PRO A 225 -12.73 2.09 -10.41
C PRO A 225 -11.33 2.01 -11.04
N TYR A 226 -10.95 0.80 -11.48
CA TYR A 226 -9.68 0.57 -12.15
C TYR A 226 -9.70 0.96 -13.64
N PHE A 227 -10.75 0.56 -14.36
CA PHE A 227 -10.84 0.80 -15.80
C PHE A 227 -11.30 2.23 -16.10
N PRO A 228 -10.68 2.89 -17.10
CA PRO A 228 -10.95 4.29 -17.40
C PRO A 228 -12.40 4.58 -17.76
N GLU A 229 -13.08 3.70 -18.52
CA GLU A 229 -14.50 3.87 -18.83
C GLU A 229 -15.42 3.81 -17.60
N ASP A 230 -15.04 3.03 -16.60
CA ASP A 230 -15.78 2.96 -15.34
C ASP A 230 -15.52 4.20 -14.48
N VAL A 231 -14.30 4.75 -14.50
CA VAL A 231 -13.98 6.04 -13.85
C VAL A 231 -14.80 7.15 -14.47
N LEU A 232 -14.82 7.27 -15.81
CA LEU A 232 -15.61 8.28 -16.52
C LEU A 232 -17.11 8.13 -16.22
N ARG A 233 -17.62 6.89 -16.14
CA ARG A 233 -19.01 6.61 -15.73
C ARG A 233 -19.27 7.01 -14.27
N ALA A 234 -18.34 6.76 -13.35
CA ALA A 234 -18.45 7.18 -11.95
C ALA A 234 -18.40 8.70 -11.80
N MET A 235 -17.81 9.41 -12.76
CA MET A 235 -17.73 10.87 -12.80
C MET A 235 -18.75 11.52 -13.72
N ASP A 236 -19.69 10.75 -14.28
CA ASP A 236 -20.74 11.32 -15.14
C ASP A 236 -21.52 12.41 -14.42
N GLY A 237 -21.74 13.56 -15.10
CA GLY A 237 -22.39 14.74 -14.54
C GLY A 237 -21.57 15.51 -13.50
N VAL A 238 -20.25 15.21 -13.31
CA VAL A 238 -19.36 16.06 -12.51
C VAL A 238 -18.88 17.25 -13.35
N GLU A 239 -19.28 18.45 -12.91
CA GLU A 239 -18.87 19.72 -13.54
C GLU A 239 -17.76 20.41 -12.72
N HIS A 240 -17.57 20.02 -11.46
CA HIS A 240 -16.56 20.59 -10.58
C HIS A 240 -15.89 19.49 -9.73
N LEU A 241 -14.61 19.22 -9.98
CA LEU A 241 -13.80 18.28 -9.24
C LEU A 241 -12.90 19.01 -8.25
N VAL A 242 -13.04 18.72 -6.96
CA VAL A 242 -12.22 19.29 -5.88
C VAL A 242 -11.22 18.25 -5.39
N LEU A 243 -9.93 18.50 -5.59
CA LEU A 243 -8.84 17.63 -5.14
C LEU A 243 -8.51 17.90 -3.66
N VAL A 244 -8.56 16.85 -2.85
CA VAL A 244 -8.32 16.90 -1.40
C VAL A 244 -7.19 15.93 -1.06
N GLY A 245 -5.94 16.42 -1.04
CA GLY A 245 -4.75 15.58 -0.92
C GLY A 245 -4.52 14.66 -2.13
N ALA A 246 -5.37 14.74 -3.14
CA ALA A 246 -5.38 13.92 -4.33
C ALA A 246 -4.76 14.65 -5.54
N GLU A 247 -4.32 13.86 -6.52
CA GLU A 247 -4.04 14.32 -7.89
C GLU A 247 -5.22 14.00 -8.81
N GLN A 248 -5.24 14.59 -10.00
CA GLN A 248 -6.25 14.26 -11.00
C GLN A 248 -6.20 12.77 -11.34
N PRO A 249 -7.36 12.10 -11.52
CA PRO A 249 -7.38 10.69 -11.87
C PRO A 249 -6.81 10.49 -13.28
N VAL A 250 -5.93 9.50 -13.40
CA VAL A 250 -5.32 9.10 -14.67
C VAL A 250 -5.54 7.61 -14.91
N SER A 251 -5.65 7.22 -16.17
CA SER A 251 -5.75 5.80 -16.52
C SER A 251 -4.45 5.06 -16.17
N PHE A 252 -4.56 3.78 -15.83
CA PHE A 252 -3.39 2.97 -15.47
C PHE A 252 -2.47 2.78 -16.69
N PHE A 253 -3.05 2.53 -17.84
CA PHE A 253 -2.37 2.50 -19.14
C PHE A 253 -3.02 3.50 -20.09
N ALA A 254 -2.27 3.95 -21.09
CA ALA A 254 -2.81 4.69 -22.21
C ALA A 254 -3.50 3.74 -23.20
N TYR A 255 -4.70 4.10 -23.65
CA TYR A 255 -5.44 3.35 -24.67
C TYR A 255 -5.65 4.20 -25.91
N PRO A 256 -5.70 3.59 -27.12
CA PRO A 256 -6.00 4.32 -28.35
C PRO A 256 -7.35 5.06 -28.27
N ASN A 257 -7.36 6.32 -28.70
CA ASN A 257 -8.56 7.18 -28.73
C ASN A 257 -9.21 7.43 -27.37
N GLN A 258 -8.45 7.36 -26.29
CA GLN A 258 -8.89 7.65 -24.94
C GLN A 258 -7.91 8.58 -24.24
N ASP A 259 -8.41 9.60 -23.57
CA ASP A 259 -7.57 10.52 -22.79
C ASP A 259 -6.98 9.80 -21.55
N SER A 260 -5.72 10.12 -21.27
CA SER A 260 -5.05 9.60 -20.08
C SER A 260 -5.56 10.23 -18.78
N VAL A 261 -5.99 11.50 -18.84
CA VAL A 261 -6.60 12.20 -17.70
C VAL A 261 -8.10 11.90 -17.71
N LEU A 262 -8.58 11.32 -16.61
CA LEU A 262 -9.96 10.83 -16.50
C LEU A 262 -10.84 11.85 -15.78
N VAL A 263 -10.89 13.06 -16.33
CA VAL A 263 -11.76 14.15 -15.87
C VAL A 263 -12.73 14.48 -17.00
N PRO A 264 -14.04 14.63 -16.73
CA PRO A 264 -15.02 14.99 -17.77
C PRO A 264 -14.64 16.26 -18.52
N GLU A 265 -14.97 16.33 -19.82
CA GLU A 265 -14.76 17.52 -20.64
C GLU A 265 -15.49 18.71 -20.00
N ASN A 266 -14.83 19.89 -19.98
CA ASN A 266 -15.32 21.11 -19.33
C ASN A 266 -15.52 21.07 -17.80
N CYS A 267 -15.11 19.99 -17.11
CA CYS A 267 -15.08 19.94 -15.65
C CYS A 267 -14.04 20.90 -15.09
N ILE A 268 -14.44 21.79 -14.20
CA ILE A 268 -13.52 22.67 -13.48
C ILE A 268 -12.80 21.82 -12.42
N VAL A 269 -11.47 21.95 -12.35
CA VAL A 269 -10.66 21.21 -11.36
C VAL A 269 -10.03 22.23 -10.42
N ASP A 270 -10.46 22.19 -9.16
CA ASP A 270 -9.88 22.97 -8.08
C ASP A 270 -9.12 22.09 -7.09
N ARG A 271 -8.10 22.63 -6.45
CA ARG A 271 -7.37 21.99 -5.37
C ARG A 271 -7.70 22.68 -4.05
N LEU A 272 -8.44 22.00 -3.18
CA LEU A 272 -8.66 22.47 -1.80
C LEU A 272 -7.35 22.45 -1.01
N VAL A 273 -6.64 21.30 -1.06
CA VAL A 273 -5.45 21.08 -0.26
C VAL A 273 -4.50 20.12 -0.98
N GLY A 274 -3.20 20.45 -0.99
CA GLY A 274 -2.14 19.61 -1.50
C GLY A 274 -1.64 18.60 -0.45
N ALA A 275 -0.85 17.64 -0.89
CA ALA A 275 -0.32 16.60 0.02
C ALA A 275 0.68 17.15 1.06
N HIS A 276 1.28 18.32 0.81
CA HIS A 276 2.21 19.01 1.72
C HIS A 276 1.53 19.96 2.70
N GLU A 277 0.21 20.11 2.60
CA GLU A 277 -0.59 20.99 3.44
C GLU A 277 -1.36 20.19 4.50
N ASN A 278 -1.88 20.87 5.52
CA ASN A 278 -2.65 20.23 6.60
C ASN A 278 -4.07 19.87 6.13
N VAL A 279 -4.22 18.67 5.61
CA VAL A 279 -5.47 18.16 5.00
C VAL A 279 -6.62 18.16 5.99
N THR A 280 -6.40 17.65 7.20
CA THR A 280 -7.46 17.57 8.23
C THR A 280 -7.94 18.97 8.65
N GLN A 281 -7.02 19.93 8.82
CA GLN A 281 -7.40 21.29 9.16
C GLN A 281 -8.17 21.96 8.02
N ALA A 282 -7.72 21.80 6.77
CA ALA A 282 -8.43 22.36 5.61
C ALA A 282 -9.87 21.81 5.49
N LEU A 283 -10.08 20.53 5.81
CA LEU A 283 -11.42 19.94 5.82
C LEU A 283 -12.28 20.45 6.99
N LYS A 284 -11.69 20.70 8.16
CA LYS A 284 -12.40 21.37 9.28
C LYS A 284 -12.85 22.77 8.88
N ASP A 285 -11.92 23.56 8.34
CA ASP A 285 -12.21 24.91 7.90
C ASP A 285 -13.28 24.94 6.78
N LEU A 286 -13.27 23.96 5.87
CA LEU A 286 -14.32 23.81 4.85
C LEU A 286 -15.66 23.40 5.47
N CYS A 287 -15.70 22.49 6.44
CA CYS A 287 -16.92 22.14 7.18
C CYS A 287 -17.54 23.37 7.84
N ASP A 288 -16.72 24.20 8.48
CA ASP A 288 -17.19 25.45 9.11
C ASP A 288 -17.69 26.43 8.06
N ALA A 289 -16.99 26.60 6.94
CA ALA A 289 -17.35 27.52 5.86
C ALA A 289 -18.71 27.20 5.19
N VAL A 290 -19.10 25.91 5.14
CA VAL A 290 -20.39 25.45 4.57
C VAL A 290 -21.42 25.06 5.64
N ASP A 291 -21.15 25.32 6.92
CA ASP A 291 -22.01 24.95 8.06
C ASP A 291 -22.40 23.44 8.05
N ALA A 292 -21.40 22.57 7.87
CA ALA A 292 -21.58 21.12 7.80
C ALA A 292 -21.26 20.36 9.10
N THR A 293 -20.75 21.03 10.13
CA THR A 293 -20.22 20.42 11.39
C THR A 293 -21.25 19.56 12.14
N SER A 294 -22.54 19.89 12.07
CA SER A 294 -23.63 19.12 12.69
C SER A 294 -24.26 18.08 11.76
N THR A 295 -23.80 18.00 10.52
CA THR A 295 -24.36 17.11 9.50
C THR A 295 -23.98 15.65 9.77
N GLN A 296 -24.95 14.74 9.67
CA GLN A 296 -24.72 13.30 9.81
C GLN A 296 -24.57 12.69 8.41
N PRO A 297 -23.37 12.28 7.99
CA PRO A 297 -23.18 11.66 6.68
C PRO A 297 -23.65 10.21 6.69
N MET A 298 -23.80 9.62 5.51
CA MET A 298 -24.05 8.19 5.38
C MET A 298 -22.84 7.39 5.87
N THR A 299 -23.10 6.35 6.65
CA THR A 299 -22.08 5.39 7.13
C THR A 299 -22.47 3.98 6.71
N TYR A 300 -21.46 3.10 6.58
CA TYR A 300 -21.74 1.68 6.37
C TYR A 300 -22.54 1.12 7.55
N ILE A 301 -23.56 0.34 7.22
CA ILE A 301 -24.41 -0.34 8.18
C ILE A 301 -24.00 -1.80 8.20
N LYS A 302 -24.01 -2.42 9.39
CA LYS A 302 -23.74 -3.85 9.50
C LYS A 302 -24.84 -4.66 8.85
N GLU A 303 -24.46 -5.54 7.92
CA GLU A 303 -25.35 -6.43 7.20
C GLU A 303 -24.97 -7.90 7.44
N SER A 304 -25.96 -8.77 7.29
CA SER A 304 -25.72 -10.22 7.24
C SER A 304 -25.31 -10.63 5.84
N LEU A 305 -24.13 -11.21 5.70
CA LEU A 305 -23.68 -11.72 4.42
C LEU A 305 -24.41 -13.03 4.05
N PRO A 306 -24.61 -13.29 2.75
CA PRO A 306 -25.27 -14.51 2.31
C PRO A 306 -24.41 -15.74 2.63
N VAL A 307 -25.04 -16.80 3.14
CA VAL A 307 -24.42 -18.11 3.28
C VAL A 307 -24.39 -18.77 1.89
N LEU A 308 -23.20 -19.01 1.37
CA LEU A 308 -22.98 -19.64 0.08
C LEU A 308 -22.55 -21.09 0.27
N GLN A 309 -22.80 -21.95 -0.72
CA GLN A 309 -22.45 -23.37 -0.70
C GLN A 309 -21.99 -23.85 -2.09
N GLY A 310 -21.20 -24.91 -2.13
CA GLY A 310 -20.81 -25.60 -3.35
C GLY A 310 -19.46 -25.15 -3.92
N LYS A 311 -19.36 -24.97 -5.24
CA LYS A 311 -18.10 -24.64 -5.91
C LYS A 311 -17.52 -23.32 -5.44
N LEU A 312 -16.21 -23.30 -5.17
CA LEU A 312 -15.51 -22.10 -4.78
C LEU A 312 -15.44 -21.09 -5.93
N SER A 313 -15.46 -19.82 -5.60
CA SER A 313 -15.28 -18.69 -6.52
C SER A 313 -14.71 -17.49 -5.76
N VAL A 314 -14.14 -16.53 -6.48
CA VAL A 314 -13.63 -15.28 -5.89
C VAL A 314 -14.66 -14.62 -4.96
N ARG A 315 -15.92 -14.53 -5.39
CA ARG A 315 -17.02 -13.96 -4.59
C ARG A 315 -17.29 -14.77 -3.32
N ALA A 316 -17.23 -16.10 -3.40
CA ALA A 316 -17.46 -16.98 -2.25
C ALA A 316 -16.34 -16.83 -1.23
N VAL A 317 -15.08 -16.86 -1.66
CA VAL A 317 -13.91 -16.60 -0.79
C VAL A 317 -14.06 -15.26 -0.09
N ALA A 318 -14.42 -14.20 -0.84
CA ALA A 318 -14.60 -12.86 -0.30
C ALA A 318 -15.67 -12.80 0.82
N ASN A 319 -16.81 -13.46 0.61
CA ASN A 319 -17.88 -13.50 1.62
C ASN A 319 -17.46 -14.29 2.87
N VAL A 320 -16.82 -15.46 2.69
CA VAL A 320 -16.38 -16.29 3.82
C VAL A 320 -15.30 -15.57 4.65
N VAL A 321 -14.32 -14.91 4.00
CA VAL A 321 -13.32 -14.10 4.71
C VAL A 321 -14.01 -12.97 5.50
N ALA A 322 -14.86 -12.18 4.86
CA ALA A 322 -15.57 -11.07 5.51
C ALA A 322 -16.49 -11.52 6.66
N GLN A 323 -17.11 -12.69 6.55
CA GLN A 323 -17.99 -13.26 7.57
C GLN A 323 -17.21 -13.67 8.83
N HIS A 324 -16.04 -14.32 8.65
CA HIS A 324 -15.29 -14.94 9.75
C HIS A 324 -14.09 -14.12 10.25
N MET A 325 -13.61 -13.11 9.50
CA MET A 325 -12.50 -12.27 9.97
C MET A 325 -12.84 -11.65 11.33
N PRO A 326 -11.90 -11.60 12.29
CA PRO A 326 -12.06 -10.86 13.54
C PRO A 326 -12.27 -9.35 13.31
N GLU A 327 -12.87 -8.68 14.30
CA GLU A 327 -12.92 -7.21 14.32
C GLU A 327 -11.49 -6.62 14.28
N ASN A 328 -11.33 -5.50 13.61
CA ASN A 328 -10.07 -4.80 13.44
C ASN A 328 -8.98 -5.60 12.70
N SER A 329 -9.36 -6.61 11.90
CA SER A 329 -8.40 -7.31 11.02
C SER A 329 -7.71 -6.34 10.06
N ILE A 330 -6.51 -6.72 9.59
CA ILE A 330 -5.77 -6.00 8.55
C ILE A 330 -5.81 -6.86 7.29
N LEU A 331 -6.25 -6.27 6.19
CA LEU A 331 -6.33 -6.91 4.88
C LEU A 331 -5.26 -6.30 3.97
N CYS A 332 -4.33 -7.12 3.47
CA CYS A 332 -3.27 -6.72 2.53
C CYS A 332 -3.53 -7.41 1.19
N GLY A 333 -3.83 -6.64 0.14
CA GLY A 333 -4.19 -7.20 -1.16
C GLY A 333 -3.33 -6.68 -2.30
N ASP A 334 -3.02 -7.56 -3.25
CA ASP A 334 -2.32 -7.22 -4.50
C ASP A 334 -2.94 -7.90 -5.73
N SER A 335 -4.20 -8.28 -5.64
CA SER A 335 -4.92 -8.93 -6.74
C SER A 335 -6.39 -8.50 -6.82
N GLY A 336 -7.01 -8.73 -7.97
CA GLY A 336 -8.46 -8.53 -8.14
C GLY A 336 -9.29 -9.40 -7.19
N GLY A 337 -8.85 -10.63 -6.92
CA GLY A 337 -9.47 -11.52 -5.94
C GLY A 337 -9.42 -10.94 -4.52
N GLY A 338 -8.26 -10.41 -4.11
CA GLY A 338 -8.12 -9.70 -2.84
C GLY A 338 -9.03 -8.48 -2.74
N ALA A 339 -9.11 -7.67 -3.81
CA ALA A 339 -9.97 -6.48 -3.85
C ALA A 339 -11.48 -6.82 -3.73
N ALA A 340 -11.90 -8.01 -4.15
CA ALA A 340 -13.29 -8.45 -4.03
C ALA A 340 -13.76 -8.61 -2.57
N VAL A 341 -12.84 -8.75 -1.61
CA VAL A 341 -13.15 -8.85 -0.18
C VAL A 341 -13.66 -7.52 0.38
N LEU A 342 -13.30 -6.39 -0.21
CA LEU A 342 -13.62 -5.05 0.32
C LEU A 342 -15.12 -4.82 0.52
N GLY A 343 -15.95 -5.07 -0.50
CA GLY A 343 -17.38 -4.83 -0.43
C GLY A 343 -18.04 -5.60 0.74
N PRO A 344 -17.92 -6.92 0.82
CA PRO A 344 -18.43 -7.68 1.96
C PRO A 344 -17.85 -7.25 3.31
N ALA A 345 -16.56 -6.91 3.37
CA ALA A 345 -15.90 -6.50 4.60
C ALA A 345 -16.45 -5.17 5.14
N GLN A 346 -16.75 -4.21 4.26
CA GLN A 346 -17.29 -2.88 4.65
C GLN A 346 -18.62 -2.95 5.41
N VAL A 347 -19.44 -3.95 5.14
CA VAL A 347 -20.73 -4.14 5.82
C VAL A 347 -20.69 -5.19 6.91
N SER A 348 -19.54 -5.85 7.13
CA SER A 348 -19.40 -6.95 8.11
C SER A 348 -18.68 -6.52 9.38
N LYS A 349 -17.41 -6.15 9.28
CA LYS A 349 -16.48 -5.95 10.39
C LYS A 349 -15.64 -4.69 10.20
N ALA A 350 -15.30 -4.01 11.29
CA ALA A 350 -14.25 -2.99 11.24
C ALA A 350 -12.91 -3.62 10.84
N HIS A 351 -12.20 -2.98 9.91
CA HIS A 351 -10.93 -3.49 9.38
C HIS A 351 -10.08 -2.36 8.81
N THR A 352 -8.80 -2.64 8.59
CA THR A 352 -7.88 -1.79 7.84
C THR A 352 -7.54 -2.47 6.52
N TRP A 353 -7.62 -1.75 5.42
CA TRP A 353 -7.16 -2.21 4.11
C TRP A 353 -5.85 -1.54 3.72
N LEU A 354 -4.84 -2.33 3.36
CA LEU A 354 -3.61 -1.91 2.71
C LEU A 354 -3.64 -2.33 1.24
N ASN A 355 -3.67 -1.34 0.36
CA ASN A 355 -3.79 -1.57 -1.07
C ASN A 355 -2.42 -1.55 -1.78
N LEU A 356 -2.37 -2.19 -2.94
CA LEU A 356 -1.28 -2.07 -3.90
C LEU A 356 -1.31 -0.67 -4.54
N THR A 357 -0.36 0.18 -4.21
CA THR A 357 -0.39 1.61 -4.60
C THR A 357 0.34 1.93 -5.89
N GLY A 358 1.42 1.21 -6.19
CA GLY A 358 2.26 1.47 -7.36
C GLY A 358 2.08 0.49 -8.51
N GLY A 359 1.18 -0.50 -8.38
CA GLY A 359 0.94 -1.50 -9.41
C GLY A 359 2.02 -2.60 -9.50
N SER A 360 3.07 -2.54 -8.69
CA SER A 360 4.07 -3.61 -8.64
C SER A 360 3.59 -4.76 -7.77
N ILE A 361 3.07 -5.83 -8.41
CA ILE A 361 2.59 -7.04 -7.71
C ILE A 361 3.70 -7.73 -6.92
N GLY A 362 3.32 -8.49 -5.90
CA GLY A 362 4.24 -9.06 -4.91
C GLY A 362 4.41 -8.17 -3.68
N GLN A 363 3.54 -7.17 -3.46
CA GLN A 363 3.52 -6.32 -2.27
C GLN A 363 2.74 -6.96 -1.11
N GLY A 364 1.62 -7.64 -1.39
CA GLY A 364 0.64 -8.02 -0.36
C GLY A 364 1.20 -8.93 0.73
N GLY A 365 2.00 -9.94 0.36
CA GLY A 365 2.65 -10.85 1.31
C GLY A 365 3.64 -10.14 2.24
N PRO A 366 4.62 -9.38 1.70
CA PRO A 366 5.53 -8.55 2.51
C PRO A 366 4.82 -7.50 3.35
N ALA A 367 3.82 -6.80 2.79
CA ALA A 367 3.05 -5.80 3.54
C ALA A 367 2.33 -6.45 4.75
N ALA A 368 1.83 -7.68 4.60
CA ALA A 368 1.25 -8.44 5.69
C ALA A 368 2.28 -8.78 6.79
N VAL A 369 3.53 -9.09 6.42
CA VAL A 369 4.63 -9.26 7.40
C VAL A 369 4.81 -7.99 8.22
N GLY A 370 4.96 -6.85 7.56
CA GLY A 370 5.15 -5.57 8.23
C GLY A 370 3.96 -5.17 9.09
N ALA A 371 2.74 -5.37 8.59
CA ALA A 371 1.51 -5.08 9.30
C ALA A 371 1.37 -5.92 10.59
N ALA A 372 1.69 -7.22 10.54
CA ALA A 372 1.64 -8.10 11.69
C ALA A 372 2.70 -7.76 12.76
N ILE A 373 3.88 -7.29 12.33
CA ILE A 373 4.90 -6.78 13.27
C ILE A 373 4.44 -5.49 13.94
N ALA A 374 3.78 -4.59 13.19
CA ALA A 374 3.29 -3.31 13.70
C ALA A 374 2.08 -3.44 14.64
N ALA A 375 1.26 -4.47 14.44
CA ALA A 375 0.01 -4.69 15.19
C ALA A 375 -0.14 -6.19 15.54
N PRO A 376 0.68 -6.69 16.50
CA PRO A 376 0.72 -8.13 16.83
C PRO A 376 -0.60 -8.68 17.38
N ASP A 377 -1.45 -7.82 17.93
CA ASP A 377 -2.75 -8.21 18.49
C ASP A 377 -3.87 -8.30 17.43
N ARG A 378 -3.58 -7.98 16.17
CA ARG A 378 -4.55 -7.97 15.07
C ARG A 378 -4.32 -9.16 14.15
N GLN A 379 -5.43 -9.77 13.70
CA GLN A 379 -5.36 -10.75 12.62
C GLN A 379 -5.01 -10.06 11.30
N VAL A 380 -4.02 -10.57 10.59
CA VAL A 380 -3.65 -10.08 9.26
C VAL A 380 -4.01 -11.10 8.19
N PHE A 381 -4.56 -10.64 7.09
CA PHE A 381 -4.82 -11.43 5.89
C PHE A 381 -3.96 -10.92 4.73
N ALA A 382 -3.18 -11.80 4.11
CA ALA A 382 -2.52 -11.56 2.84
C ALA A 382 -3.39 -12.17 1.72
N LEU A 383 -4.04 -11.33 0.91
CA LEU A 383 -5.03 -11.72 -0.11
C LEU A 383 -4.39 -11.61 -1.50
N LEU A 384 -3.79 -12.70 -1.98
CA LEU A 384 -2.84 -12.69 -3.08
C LEU A 384 -3.37 -13.46 -4.31
N GLY A 385 -3.05 -13.00 -5.51
CA GLY A 385 -3.14 -13.83 -6.71
C GLY A 385 -2.02 -14.86 -6.75
N ASP A 386 -2.25 -15.98 -7.43
CA ASP A 386 -1.27 -17.04 -7.63
C ASP A 386 0.03 -16.52 -8.26
N GLY A 387 -0.06 -15.83 -9.39
CA GLY A 387 1.10 -15.22 -10.04
C GLY A 387 1.76 -14.11 -9.21
N ALA A 388 0.97 -13.25 -8.55
CA ALA A 388 1.49 -12.16 -7.71
C ALA A 388 2.28 -12.68 -6.50
N SER A 389 1.82 -13.76 -5.88
CA SER A 389 2.47 -14.36 -4.72
C SER A 389 3.88 -14.87 -5.00
N MET A 390 4.16 -15.26 -6.25
CA MET A 390 5.46 -15.82 -6.66
C MET A 390 6.59 -14.76 -6.72
N TYR A 391 6.26 -13.47 -6.77
CA TYR A 391 7.28 -12.40 -6.78
C TYR A 391 8.02 -12.29 -5.44
N THR A 392 7.35 -12.62 -4.33
CA THR A 392 7.86 -12.42 -2.96
C THR A 392 7.45 -13.55 -2.01
N ASN A 393 7.35 -14.77 -2.50
CA ASN A 393 6.92 -15.95 -1.72
C ASN A 393 7.77 -16.18 -0.47
N GLN A 394 9.02 -15.67 -0.43
CA GLN A 394 9.92 -15.71 0.73
C GLN A 394 9.33 -14.98 1.96
N ALA A 395 8.28 -14.17 1.78
CA ALA A 395 7.51 -13.60 2.89
C ALA A 395 6.92 -14.68 3.82
N LEU A 396 6.55 -15.84 3.28
CA LEU A 396 6.08 -17.00 4.06
C LEU A 396 7.13 -17.47 5.07
N TRP A 397 8.39 -17.52 4.66
CA TRP A 397 9.47 -17.89 5.57
C TRP A 397 9.63 -16.87 6.71
N THR A 398 9.54 -15.57 6.41
CA THR A 398 9.61 -14.52 7.43
C THR A 398 8.41 -14.59 8.37
N GLN A 399 7.19 -14.87 7.85
CA GLN A 399 6.00 -15.10 8.68
C GLN A 399 6.21 -16.25 9.67
N ALA A 400 6.76 -17.38 9.21
CA ALA A 400 7.04 -18.54 10.05
C ALA A 400 8.14 -18.25 11.08
N ARG A 401 9.25 -17.65 10.64
CA ARG A 401 10.38 -17.29 11.52
C ARG A 401 9.98 -16.40 12.68
N GLU A 402 9.15 -15.40 12.40
CA GLU A 402 8.72 -14.40 13.37
C GLU A 402 7.44 -14.81 14.12
N GLY A 403 6.83 -15.96 13.79
CA GLY A 403 5.59 -16.44 14.39
C GLY A 403 4.41 -15.50 14.19
N LEU A 404 4.31 -14.86 13.01
CA LEU A 404 3.34 -13.79 12.76
C LEU A 404 1.92 -14.34 12.56
N ASN A 405 0.93 -13.63 13.12
CA ASN A 405 -0.49 -13.98 12.96
C ASN A 405 -1.00 -13.51 11.58
N VAL A 406 -0.60 -14.23 10.52
CA VAL A 406 -0.93 -13.93 9.12
C VAL A 406 -1.59 -15.15 8.47
N ILE A 407 -2.79 -14.97 7.93
CA ILE A 407 -3.43 -15.97 7.05
C ILE A 407 -3.25 -15.51 5.61
N THR A 408 -2.44 -16.23 4.84
CA THR A 408 -2.24 -16.01 3.42
C THR A 408 -3.28 -16.79 2.62
N VAL A 409 -4.12 -16.10 1.85
CA VAL A 409 -5.09 -16.69 0.94
C VAL A 409 -4.61 -16.47 -0.49
N ILE A 410 -4.34 -17.57 -1.20
CA ILE A 410 -3.96 -17.54 -2.62
C ILE A 410 -5.22 -17.76 -3.46
N PHE A 411 -5.65 -16.77 -4.22
CA PHE A 411 -6.68 -16.90 -5.24
C PHE A 411 -6.04 -17.56 -6.48
N ASN A 412 -6.13 -18.89 -6.54
CA ASN A 412 -5.49 -19.67 -7.59
C ASN A 412 -6.48 -19.97 -8.73
N ASN A 413 -6.36 -19.21 -9.82
CA ASN A 413 -7.07 -19.45 -11.08
C ASN A 413 -6.15 -19.98 -12.18
N GLN A 414 -4.86 -20.20 -11.88
CA GLN A 414 -3.83 -20.73 -12.78
C GLN A 414 -3.58 -19.88 -14.04
N ILE A 415 -3.88 -18.57 -13.97
CA ILE A 415 -3.67 -17.65 -15.09
C ILE A 415 -3.41 -16.21 -14.61
N TYR A 416 -2.59 -15.48 -15.37
CA TYR A 416 -2.54 -14.02 -15.27
C TYR A 416 -3.77 -13.39 -15.93
N GLY A 417 -4.95 -13.49 -15.30
CA GLY A 417 -6.23 -13.05 -15.88
C GLY A 417 -6.28 -11.58 -16.28
N ILE A 418 -5.53 -10.70 -15.60
CA ILE A 418 -5.44 -9.28 -16.00
C ILE A 418 -4.76 -9.13 -17.37
N LEU A 419 -3.74 -9.94 -17.68
CA LEU A 419 -3.06 -9.89 -18.98
C LEU A 419 -3.99 -10.33 -20.11
N GLU A 420 -4.80 -11.36 -19.89
CA GLU A 420 -5.84 -11.76 -20.84
C GLU A 420 -6.87 -10.64 -21.06
N THR A 421 -7.34 -10.02 -19.98
CA THR A 421 -8.28 -8.89 -20.03
C THR A 421 -7.69 -7.73 -20.83
N GLU A 422 -6.46 -7.30 -20.54
CA GLU A 422 -5.78 -6.22 -21.26
C GLU A 422 -5.51 -6.59 -22.73
N TYR A 423 -5.17 -7.85 -23.02
CA TYR A 423 -4.97 -8.33 -24.38
C TYR A 423 -6.26 -8.20 -25.21
N LEU A 424 -7.40 -8.63 -24.66
CA LEU A 424 -8.71 -8.50 -25.32
C LEU A 424 -9.11 -7.03 -25.52
N ARG A 425 -8.72 -6.14 -24.64
CA ARG A 425 -8.93 -4.68 -24.74
C ARG A 425 -8.17 -4.02 -25.90
N LEU A 426 -7.15 -4.68 -26.46
CA LEU A 426 -6.50 -4.24 -27.72
C LEU A 426 -7.40 -4.41 -28.95
N GLY A 427 -8.61 -4.94 -28.79
CA GLY A 427 -9.57 -5.13 -29.87
C GLY A 427 -9.43 -6.46 -30.62
N VAL A 428 -8.67 -7.41 -30.06
CA VAL A 428 -8.63 -8.79 -30.58
C VAL A 428 -9.81 -9.58 -30.02
N ASN A 429 -10.43 -10.44 -30.89
CA ASN A 429 -11.63 -11.15 -30.48
C ASN A 429 -11.35 -12.41 -29.65
N GLU A 430 -10.13 -12.95 -29.73
CA GLU A 430 -9.72 -14.16 -29.01
C GLU A 430 -8.21 -14.17 -28.78
N VAL A 431 -7.79 -14.85 -27.69
CA VAL A 431 -6.37 -15.02 -27.36
C VAL A 431 -5.80 -16.17 -28.19
N GLY A 432 -4.80 -15.89 -29.03
CA GLY A 432 -4.10 -16.91 -29.78
C GLY A 432 -3.26 -17.83 -28.88
N GLU A 433 -2.96 -19.05 -29.40
CA GLU A 433 -2.29 -20.11 -28.64
C GLU A 433 -0.95 -19.67 -28.01
N HIS A 434 -0.11 -18.93 -28.75
CA HIS A 434 1.17 -18.45 -28.21
C HIS A 434 1.02 -17.41 -27.10
N ALA A 435 0.05 -16.50 -27.22
CA ALA A 435 -0.23 -15.53 -26.17
C ALA A 435 -0.82 -16.21 -24.92
N ALA A 436 -1.73 -17.17 -25.11
CA ALA A 436 -2.32 -17.94 -24.02
C ALA A 436 -1.27 -18.68 -23.18
N GLN A 437 -0.19 -19.19 -23.80
CA GLN A 437 0.93 -19.82 -23.09
C GLN A 437 1.67 -18.84 -22.15
N LEU A 438 1.73 -17.54 -22.49
CA LEU A 438 2.39 -16.52 -21.66
C LEU A 438 1.54 -16.10 -20.44
N PHE A 439 0.25 -16.39 -20.46
CA PHE A 439 -0.68 -16.10 -19.37
C PHE A 439 -0.89 -17.31 -18.45
N ASN A 440 -0.63 -18.52 -18.96
CA ASN A 440 -0.93 -19.80 -18.32
C ASN A 440 0.05 -20.11 -17.19
N LEU A 441 -0.47 -20.36 -15.98
CA LEU A 441 0.28 -20.79 -14.79
C LEU A 441 -0.02 -22.25 -14.39
N ALA A 442 -0.79 -22.98 -15.23
CA ALA A 442 -1.16 -24.37 -14.94
C ALA A 442 -0.11 -25.40 -15.39
N SER A 443 0.88 -25.01 -16.20
CA SER A 443 1.83 -25.96 -16.81
C SER A 443 3.30 -25.49 -16.68
N PRO A 444 4.03 -25.95 -15.65
CA PRO A 444 3.57 -26.77 -14.53
C PRO A 444 2.75 -25.98 -13.50
N ALA A 445 1.74 -26.60 -12.91
CA ALA A 445 0.99 -26.01 -11.81
C ALA A 445 1.86 -25.87 -10.55
N ILE A 446 1.74 -24.74 -9.85
CA ILE A 446 2.42 -24.50 -8.58
C ILE A 446 1.59 -25.15 -7.46
N ASP A 447 2.24 -25.91 -6.60
CA ASP A 447 1.66 -26.44 -5.37
C ASP A 447 1.96 -25.49 -4.20
N PHE A 448 1.06 -24.55 -3.96
CA PHE A 448 1.25 -23.53 -2.93
C PHE A 448 1.24 -24.09 -1.50
N VAL A 449 0.57 -25.22 -1.28
CA VAL A 449 0.59 -25.90 0.01
C VAL A 449 2.00 -26.40 0.31
N LYS A 450 2.60 -27.17 -0.61
CA LYS A 450 3.99 -27.65 -0.43
C LYS A 450 5.00 -26.49 -0.35
N LEU A 451 4.79 -25.42 -1.13
CA LEU A 451 5.64 -24.23 -1.07
C LEU A 451 5.60 -23.62 0.34
N ALA A 452 4.42 -23.46 0.92
CA ALA A 452 4.25 -22.93 2.27
C ALA A 452 4.85 -23.85 3.33
N GLU A 453 4.59 -25.14 3.25
CA GLU A 453 5.12 -26.14 4.17
C GLU A 453 6.66 -26.18 4.16
N SER A 454 7.30 -26.05 2.98
CA SER A 454 8.76 -25.97 2.85
C SER A 454 9.36 -24.75 3.53
N MET A 455 8.56 -23.70 3.76
CA MET A 455 8.94 -22.47 4.46
C MET A 455 8.47 -22.42 5.92
N GLY A 456 7.90 -23.54 6.43
CA GLY A 456 7.45 -23.65 7.82
C GLY A 456 6.04 -23.10 8.08
N VAL A 457 5.26 -22.82 7.04
CA VAL A 457 3.88 -22.34 7.13
C VAL A 457 2.91 -23.49 6.85
N PRO A 458 2.01 -23.86 7.78
CA PRO A 458 0.96 -24.84 7.51
C PRO A 458 0.06 -24.43 6.35
N GLY A 459 -0.17 -25.34 5.41
CA GLY A 459 -0.95 -25.10 4.20
C GLY A 459 -2.22 -25.97 4.12
N ALA A 460 -3.27 -25.45 3.47
CA ALA A 460 -4.47 -26.19 3.08
C ALA A 460 -4.90 -25.78 1.67
N ARG A 461 -5.44 -26.73 0.88
CA ARG A 461 -6.08 -26.47 -0.41
C ARG A 461 -7.58 -26.61 -0.29
N ALA A 462 -8.33 -25.69 -0.90
CA ALA A 462 -9.78 -25.70 -0.92
C ALA A 462 -10.31 -25.49 -2.35
N ASP A 463 -11.30 -26.27 -2.75
CA ASP A 463 -11.99 -26.24 -4.03
C ASP A 463 -13.52 -26.07 -3.89
N THR A 464 -14.03 -26.19 -2.67
CA THR A 464 -15.41 -25.90 -2.30
C THR A 464 -15.49 -24.84 -1.22
N ILE A 465 -16.65 -24.21 -1.06
CA ILE A 465 -16.90 -23.18 -0.05
C ILE A 465 -16.72 -23.76 1.34
N GLU A 466 -17.24 -24.98 1.57
CA GLU A 466 -17.18 -25.68 2.84
C GLU A 466 -15.75 -26.04 3.24
N SER A 467 -14.93 -26.49 2.28
CA SER A 467 -13.51 -26.79 2.52
C SER A 467 -12.70 -25.52 2.80
N PHE A 468 -13.02 -24.41 2.12
CA PHE A 468 -12.38 -23.13 2.38
C PHE A 468 -12.75 -22.56 3.76
N GLU A 469 -14.03 -22.59 4.11
CA GLU A 469 -14.53 -22.14 5.42
C GLU A 469 -13.88 -22.95 6.55
N ALA A 470 -13.85 -24.28 6.43
CA ALA A 470 -13.21 -25.15 7.42
C ALA A 470 -11.70 -24.84 7.56
N ALA A 471 -10.99 -24.64 6.45
CA ALA A 471 -9.58 -24.28 6.47
C ALA A 471 -9.34 -22.90 7.12
N LEU A 472 -10.19 -21.92 6.83
CA LEU A 472 -10.11 -20.57 7.41
C LEU A 472 -10.38 -20.60 8.92
N LEU A 473 -11.42 -21.26 9.37
CA LEU A 473 -11.74 -21.40 10.80
C LEU A 473 -10.63 -22.15 11.55
N GLY A 474 -10.09 -23.21 10.95
CA GLY A 474 -8.94 -23.92 11.52
C GLY A 474 -7.67 -23.08 11.60
N ALA A 475 -7.44 -22.18 10.64
CA ALA A 475 -6.31 -21.23 10.67
C ALA A 475 -6.50 -20.16 11.76
N LEU A 476 -7.71 -19.61 11.89
CA LEU A 476 -8.05 -18.63 12.93
C LEU A 476 -7.92 -19.23 14.35
N ASP A 477 -8.38 -20.46 14.55
CA ASP A 477 -8.29 -21.16 15.84
C ASP A 477 -6.84 -21.47 16.23
N ARG A 478 -6.01 -21.86 15.26
CA ARG A 478 -4.59 -22.18 15.50
C ARG A 478 -3.78 -20.95 15.87
N GLY A 479 -4.09 -19.80 15.26
CA GLY A 479 -3.23 -18.62 15.30
C GLY A 479 -1.90 -18.84 14.57
N GLY A 480 -1.10 -17.76 14.47
CA GLY A 480 0.18 -17.80 13.76
C GLY A 480 0.03 -17.86 12.23
N PRO A 481 1.13 -18.13 11.47
CA PRO A 481 1.09 -18.11 10.02
C PRO A 481 0.37 -19.35 9.47
N SER A 482 -0.44 -19.12 8.43
CA SER A 482 -1.14 -20.18 7.69
C SER A 482 -1.31 -19.79 6.23
N LEU A 483 -1.37 -20.77 5.31
CA LEU A 483 -1.70 -20.53 3.91
C LEU A 483 -2.93 -21.35 3.51
N ILE A 484 -3.85 -20.73 2.78
CA ILE A 484 -5.00 -21.39 2.16
C ILE A 484 -4.95 -21.14 0.66
N GLU A 485 -4.75 -22.19 -0.12
CA GLU A 485 -4.85 -22.17 -1.57
C GLU A 485 -6.32 -22.35 -1.97
N ALA A 486 -6.94 -21.29 -2.44
CA ALA A 486 -8.34 -21.27 -2.90
C ALA A 486 -8.39 -21.46 -4.42
N MET A 487 -8.87 -22.62 -4.89
CA MET A 487 -9.04 -22.92 -6.32
C MET A 487 -10.31 -22.24 -6.85
N VAL A 488 -10.19 -21.11 -7.58
CA VAL A 488 -11.30 -20.23 -7.99
C VAL A 488 -11.50 -20.15 -9.50
#